data_347d3611159c2a304a53dd5dca0a9a2a
#
_entry.id   347d3611159c2a304a53dd5dca0a9a2a
#
_cell.length_a   1.000
_cell.length_b   1.000
_cell.length_c   1.000
_cell.angle_alpha   90.00
_cell.angle_beta   90.00
_cell.angle_gamma   90.00
#
_symmetry.space_group_name_H-M   'P 1'
#
loop_
_entity.id
_entity.type
_entity.pdbx_description
1 polymer ?
#
loop_
_entity_poly.entity_id
_entity_poly.type
_entity_poly.pdbx_seq_one_letter_code
_entity_poly.pdbx_strand_id
1 'polypeptide(L)'
;MQFRGSPKSLRDNVSDEQWQARVDLAAAHRLAYMHGFSEGIFNHLTLVVPGHSDRYYQIPFGTHWSEVSASTFMEVGIDDSEVKSGEGEVERSCYCIHAPIHKALPQAKAVFHTHMPYASALTRLEDPRIKEIGQTEVGLSEAIAYDDAYTGPAMEPAEGERLARVIGNKSILFMANHGITTTGSTVAEAYDRLYYIERAAQVQIYAMWT
;
A
#
# COMPACT_ATOMS: atom_id res chain seq x y z
N MET A 1 -3.44 -49.59 -7.07
CA MET A 1 -2.66 -48.38 -6.72
C MET A 1 -3.53 -47.17 -7.12
N GLN A 2 -4.22 -46.52 -6.16
CA GLN A 2 -5.03 -45.34 -6.47
C GLN A 2 -4.05 -44.16 -6.62
N PHE A 3 -3.99 -43.54 -7.80
CA PHE A 3 -3.35 -42.26 -8.01
C PHE A 3 -4.09 -41.22 -7.17
N ARG A 4 -3.48 -40.77 -6.09
CA ARG A 4 -3.94 -39.55 -5.40
C ARG A 4 -3.82 -38.43 -6.44
N GLY A 5 -4.94 -37.77 -6.79
CA GLY A 5 -4.93 -36.59 -7.66
C GLY A 5 -3.91 -35.57 -7.12
N SER A 6 -3.23 -34.88 -8.02
CA SER A 6 -2.34 -33.78 -7.65
C SER A 6 -3.07 -32.81 -6.71
N PRO A 7 -2.43 -32.29 -5.66
CA PRO A 7 -3.07 -31.30 -4.80
C PRO A 7 -3.55 -30.14 -5.70
N LYS A 8 -4.80 -29.71 -5.49
CA LYS A 8 -5.37 -28.56 -6.21
C LYS A 8 -4.48 -27.35 -5.98
N SER A 9 -4.16 -26.62 -7.03
CA SER A 9 -3.42 -25.37 -6.91
C SER A 9 -4.30 -24.32 -6.22
N LEU A 10 -3.68 -23.27 -5.65
CA LEU A 10 -4.46 -22.15 -5.10
C LEU A 10 -5.37 -21.54 -6.18
N ARG A 11 -4.90 -21.49 -7.44
CA ARG A 11 -5.70 -21.01 -8.59
C ARG A 11 -7.03 -21.73 -8.74
N ASP A 12 -7.07 -23.03 -8.43
CA ASP A 12 -8.29 -23.86 -8.57
C ASP A 12 -9.29 -23.64 -7.40
N ASN A 13 -8.87 -22.94 -6.35
CA ASN A 13 -9.63 -22.72 -5.11
C ASN A 13 -10.15 -21.30 -4.94
N VAL A 14 -9.81 -20.36 -5.85
CA VAL A 14 -10.23 -18.96 -5.81
C VAL A 14 -10.99 -18.60 -7.09
N SER A 15 -11.84 -17.56 -7.04
CA SER A 15 -12.52 -17.06 -8.23
C SER A 15 -11.55 -16.43 -9.23
N ASP A 16 -11.96 -16.27 -10.49
CA ASP A 16 -11.16 -15.59 -11.51
C ASP A 16 -10.84 -14.15 -11.10
N GLU A 17 -11.79 -13.45 -10.49
CA GLU A 17 -11.62 -12.09 -9.99
C GLU A 17 -10.58 -12.03 -8.85
N GLN A 18 -10.67 -12.96 -7.90
CA GLN A 18 -9.69 -13.06 -6.80
C GLN A 18 -8.29 -13.41 -7.31
N TRP A 19 -8.20 -14.29 -8.32
CA TRP A 19 -6.92 -14.62 -8.92
C TRP A 19 -6.31 -13.44 -9.66
N GLN A 20 -7.09 -12.70 -10.46
CA GLN A 20 -6.62 -11.51 -11.14
C GLN A 20 -6.17 -10.43 -10.16
N ALA A 21 -6.91 -10.21 -9.08
CA ALA A 21 -6.52 -9.30 -8.00
C ALA A 21 -5.16 -9.66 -7.38
N ARG A 22 -4.90 -10.96 -7.16
CA ARG A 22 -3.60 -11.46 -6.69
C ARG A 22 -2.48 -11.23 -7.72
N VAL A 23 -2.77 -11.43 -9.02
CA VAL A 23 -1.81 -11.16 -10.10
C VAL A 23 -1.46 -9.69 -10.16
N ASP A 24 -2.46 -8.80 -10.11
CA ASP A 24 -2.26 -7.35 -10.17
C ASP A 24 -1.46 -6.85 -8.95
N LEU A 25 -1.80 -7.35 -7.75
CA LEU A 25 -1.07 -6.97 -6.53
C LEU A 25 0.37 -7.50 -6.52
N ALA A 26 0.62 -8.70 -7.07
CA ALA A 26 1.96 -9.22 -7.24
C ALA A 26 2.78 -8.40 -8.25
N ALA A 27 2.15 -7.99 -9.35
CA ALA A 27 2.77 -7.09 -10.32
C ALA A 27 3.15 -5.75 -9.68
N ALA A 28 2.27 -5.16 -8.86
CA ALA A 28 2.54 -3.91 -8.12
C ALA A 28 3.76 -4.05 -7.19
N HIS A 29 3.89 -5.12 -6.42
CA HIS A 29 5.07 -5.36 -5.57
C HIS A 29 6.36 -5.43 -6.40
N ARG A 30 6.35 -6.20 -7.50
CA ARG A 30 7.53 -6.35 -8.37
C ARG A 30 7.91 -5.06 -9.07
N LEU A 31 6.94 -4.30 -9.58
CA LEU A 31 7.16 -2.99 -10.18
C LEU A 31 7.71 -1.99 -9.14
N ALA A 32 7.14 -1.97 -7.93
CA ALA A 32 7.65 -1.12 -6.87
C ALA A 32 9.10 -1.47 -6.48
N TYR A 33 9.45 -2.76 -6.42
CA TYR A 33 10.84 -3.18 -6.24
C TYR A 33 11.73 -2.70 -7.40
N MET A 34 11.32 -2.88 -8.66
CA MET A 34 12.09 -2.46 -9.84
C MET A 34 12.29 -0.93 -9.89
N HIS A 35 11.35 -0.15 -9.37
CA HIS A 35 11.45 1.31 -9.30
C HIS A 35 12.21 1.80 -8.06
N GLY A 36 12.64 0.91 -7.14
CA GLY A 36 13.34 1.29 -5.93
C GLY A 36 12.43 1.89 -4.85
N PHE A 37 11.15 1.50 -4.84
CA PHE A 37 10.15 1.99 -3.88
C PHE A 37 10.09 1.17 -2.59
N SER A 38 10.72 -0.01 -2.56
CA SER A 38 10.77 -0.86 -1.38
C SER A 38 11.92 -0.46 -0.45
N GLU A 39 11.69 -0.52 0.84
CA GLU A 39 12.71 -0.35 1.88
C GLU A 39 12.74 -1.60 2.78
N GLY A 40 13.42 -2.66 2.31
CA GLY A 40 13.48 -3.94 3.01
C GLY A 40 12.09 -4.52 3.27
N ILE A 41 11.74 -4.68 4.56
CA ILE A 41 10.47 -5.25 5.03
C ILE A 41 9.50 -4.21 5.62
N PHE A 42 9.84 -2.92 5.53
CA PHE A 42 9.08 -1.84 6.20
C PHE A 42 7.97 -1.20 5.36
N ASN A 43 7.67 -1.77 4.21
CA ASN A 43 6.67 -1.24 3.30
C ASN A 43 5.59 -2.27 3.00
N HIS A 44 4.38 -1.80 2.67
CA HIS A 44 3.22 -2.68 2.52
C HIS A 44 2.33 -2.25 1.36
N LEU A 45 1.90 -3.21 0.55
CA LEU A 45 0.86 -3.03 -0.46
C LEU A 45 -0.25 -4.03 -0.16
N THR A 46 -1.47 -3.55 0.04
CA THR A 46 -2.62 -4.38 0.37
C THR A 46 -3.80 -4.12 -0.56
N LEU A 47 -4.70 -5.09 -0.65
CA LEU A 47 -5.91 -5.02 -1.47
C LEU A 47 -7.04 -5.77 -0.78
N VAL A 48 -8.21 -5.15 -0.64
CA VAL A 48 -9.42 -5.84 -0.16
C VAL A 48 -9.71 -7.02 -1.07
N VAL A 49 -10.01 -8.17 -0.48
CA VAL A 49 -10.30 -9.41 -1.23
C VAL A 49 -11.61 -9.23 -2.02
N PRO A 50 -11.61 -9.44 -3.34
CA PRO A 50 -12.84 -9.35 -4.14
C PRO A 50 -13.95 -10.26 -3.60
N GLY A 51 -15.17 -9.70 -3.50
CA GLY A 51 -16.33 -10.38 -2.93
C GLY A 51 -16.39 -10.35 -1.38
N HIS A 52 -15.40 -9.75 -0.70
CA HIS A 52 -15.34 -9.62 0.74
C HIS A 52 -15.22 -8.16 1.19
N SER A 53 -15.68 -7.87 2.40
CA SER A 53 -15.51 -6.56 3.04
C SER A 53 -14.80 -6.66 4.39
N ASP A 54 -14.50 -7.88 4.83
CA ASP A 54 -13.99 -8.23 6.15
C ASP A 54 -12.50 -8.61 6.15
N ARG A 55 -11.87 -8.65 4.96
CA ARG A 55 -10.47 -9.11 4.81
C ARG A 55 -9.76 -8.48 3.62
N TYR A 56 -8.43 -8.48 3.66
CA TYR A 56 -7.55 -7.98 2.61
C TYR A 56 -6.36 -8.91 2.36
N TYR A 57 -5.74 -8.81 1.18
CA TYR A 57 -4.51 -9.49 0.83
C TYR A 57 -3.31 -8.74 1.41
N GLN A 58 -2.42 -9.49 2.08
CA GLN A 58 -1.12 -9.06 2.58
C GLN A 58 -0.08 -10.13 2.29
N ILE A 59 1.17 -9.75 2.02
CA ILE A 59 2.28 -10.70 1.95
C ILE A 59 2.68 -11.15 3.37
N PRO A 60 3.18 -12.38 3.57
CA PRO A 60 3.79 -12.79 4.83
C PRO A 60 4.94 -11.86 5.23
N PHE A 61 5.05 -11.55 6.53
CA PHE A 61 6.16 -10.76 7.05
C PHE A 61 7.51 -11.33 6.63
N GLY A 62 8.43 -10.46 6.21
CA GLY A 62 9.77 -10.84 5.75
C GLY A 62 9.86 -11.28 4.29
N THR A 63 8.74 -11.35 3.55
CA THR A 63 8.78 -11.67 2.12
C THR A 63 9.39 -10.52 1.32
N HIS A 64 10.44 -10.81 0.55
CA HIS A 64 11.07 -9.82 -0.33
C HIS A 64 10.19 -9.56 -1.56
N TRP A 65 10.02 -8.29 -1.94
CA TRP A 65 9.07 -7.90 -3.00
C TRP A 65 9.40 -8.47 -4.39
N SER A 66 10.67 -8.76 -4.68
CA SER A 66 11.07 -9.43 -5.93
C SER A 66 10.61 -10.89 -6.02
N GLU A 67 10.25 -11.51 -4.90
CA GLU A 67 9.82 -12.91 -4.83
C GLU A 67 8.29 -13.06 -4.82
N VAL A 68 7.55 -11.96 -4.67
CA VAL A 68 6.09 -11.98 -4.58
C VAL A 68 5.46 -12.52 -5.88
N SER A 69 4.56 -13.44 -5.73
CA SER A 69 3.73 -14.04 -6.79
C SER A 69 2.25 -14.02 -6.41
N ALA A 70 1.35 -14.33 -7.34
CA ALA A 70 -0.09 -14.41 -7.07
C ALA A 70 -0.45 -15.41 -5.94
N SER A 71 0.40 -16.39 -5.69
CA SER A 71 0.20 -17.42 -4.64
C SER A 71 0.76 -17.01 -3.28
N THR A 72 1.50 -15.90 -3.18
CA THR A 72 2.19 -15.49 -1.95
C THR A 72 1.24 -14.95 -0.88
N PHE A 73 0.12 -14.33 -1.27
CA PHE A 73 -0.72 -13.54 -0.37
C PHE A 73 -1.50 -14.39 0.64
N MET A 74 -1.51 -13.92 1.89
CA MET A 74 -2.47 -14.28 2.93
C MET A 74 -3.73 -13.42 2.81
N GLU A 75 -4.85 -13.92 3.30
CA GLU A 75 -6.04 -13.14 3.59
C GLU A 75 -6.07 -12.82 5.07
N VAL A 76 -6.05 -11.54 5.41
CA VAL A 76 -5.99 -11.06 6.80
C VAL A 76 -7.29 -10.36 7.15
N GLY A 77 -7.87 -10.67 8.30
CA GLY A 77 -9.10 -10.05 8.79
C GLY A 77 -8.87 -8.58 9.17
N ILE A 78 -9.81 -7.71 8.73
CA ILE A 78 -9.74 -6.27 9.00
C ILE A 78 -9.96 -5.96 10.48
N ASP A 79 -10.84 -6.71 11.16
CA ASP A 79 -11.23 -6.42 12.54
C ASP A 79 -10.39 -7.16 13.60
N ASP A 80 -9.74 -8.28 13.24
CA ASP A 80 -9.15 -9.21 14.20
C ASP A 80 -7.68 -9.56 13.90
N SER A 81 -7.12 -9.12 12.79
CA SER A 81 -5.77 -9.49 12.30
C SER A 81 -5.53 -10.99 12.10
N GLU A 82 -6.58 -11.80 12.12
CA GLU A 82 -6.44 -13.25 11.93
C GLU A 82 -6.15 -13.58 10.46
N VAL A 83 -5.28 -14.56 10.25
CA VAL A 83 -5.06 -15.14 8.92
C VAL A 83 -6.24 -16.04 8.61
N LYS A 84 -7.09 -15.61 7.67
CA LYS A 84 -8.29 -16.34 7.24
C LYS A 84 -7.95 -17.38 6.16
N SER A 85 -6.88 -17.15 5.38
CA SER A 85 -6.38 -18.04 4.33
C SER A 85 -4.92 -17.75 4.04
N GLY A 86 -4.17 -18.78 3.61
CA GLY A 86 -2.73 -18.68 3.40
C GLY A 86 -1.94 -18.99 4.67
N GLU A 87 -0.62 -18.82 4.61
CA GLU A 87 0.29 -19.12 5.71
C GLU A 87 1.30 -17.97 5.87
N GLY A 88 1.68 -17.66 7.10
CA GLY A 88 2.70 -16.66 7.42
C GLY A 88 2.34 -15.80 8.63
N GLU A 89 3.22 -14.89 8.95
CA GLU A 89 3.07 -13.92 10.03
C GLU A 89 2.52 -12.60 9.48
N VAL A 90 1.54 -12.03 10.18
CA VAL A 90 0.98 -10.70 9.85
C VAL A 90 1.96 -9.62 10.32
N GLU A 91 2.36 -8.75 9.41
CA GLU A 91 3.16 -7.60 9.77
C GLU A 91 2.30 -6.59 10.56
N ARG A 92 2.73 -6.25 11.78
CA ARG A 92 1.92 -5.49 12.74
C ARG A 92 1.65 -4.06 12.29
N SER A 93 2.63 -3.34 11.78
CA SER A 93 2.44 -1.95 11.35
C SER A 93 1.57 -1.86 10.11
N CYS A 94 1.67 -2.83 9.20
CA CYS A 94 0.76 -2.97 8.07
C CYS A 94 -0.69 -3.10 8.56
N TYR A 95 -0.96 -4.02 9.46
CA TYR A 95 -2.29 -4.18 10.02
C TYR A 95 -2.79 -2.89 10.68
N CYS A 96 -1.98 -2.29 11.54
CA CYS A 96 -2.36 -1.10 12.29
C CYS A 96 -2.66 0.13 11.41
N ILE A 97 -2.08 0.23 10.22
CA ILE A 97 -2.32 1.32 9.27
C ILE A 97 -3.42 0.94 8.27
N HIS A 98 -3.26 -0.21 7.58
CA HIS A 98 -4.08 -0.53 6.41
C HIS A 98 -5.48 -1.01 6.77
N ALA A 99 -5.64 -1.86 7.80
CA ALA A 99 -6.95 -2.37 8.19
C ALA A 99 -7.93 -1.24 8.58
N PRO A 100 -7.57 -0.25 9.42
CA PRO A 100 -8.43 0.89 9.70
C PRO A 100 -8.74 1.76 8.47
N ILE A 101 -7.78 1.93 7.54
CA ILE A 101 -8.00 2.68 6.30
C ILE A 101 -9.00 1.94 5.41
N HIS A 102 -8.83 0.63 5.18
CA HIS A 102 -9.80 -0.18 4.43
C HIS A 102 -11.19 -0.14 5.05
N LYS A 103 -11.27 -0.18 6.39
CA LYS A 103 -12.54 -0.12 7.12
C LYS A 103 -13.23 1.23 7.01
N ALA A 104 -12.49 2.32 7.17
CA ALA A 104 -13.03 3.68 7.21
C ALA A 104 -13.31 4.24 5.82
N LEU A 105 -12.58 3.82 4.79
CA LEU A 105 -12.63 4.34 3.43
C LEU A 105 -13.00 3.21 2.43
N PRO A 106 -14.27 2.87 2.26
CA PRO A 106 -14.71 1.74 1.42
C PRO A 106 -14.26 1.84 -0.05
N GLN A 107 -13.99 3.05 -0.55
CA GLN A 107 -13.43 3.31 -1.88
C GLN A 107 -11.93 2.97 -1.98
N ALA A 108 -11.21 2.93 -0.86
CA ALA A 108 -9.79 2.56 -0.79
C ALA A 108 -9.63 1.03 -0.81
N LYS A 109 -9.94 0.40 -1.96
CA LYS A 109 -9.78 -1.05 -2.11
C LYS A 109 -8.31 -1.46 -2.07
N ALA A 110 -7.42 -0.67 -2.68
CA ALA A 110 -5.98 -0.81 -2.57
C ALA A 110 -5.42 0.29 -1.65
N VAL A 111 -4.52 -0.08 -0.75
CA VAL A 111 -3.77 0.82 0.14
C VAL A 111 -2.29 0.47 0.04
N PHE A 112 -1.49 1.41 -0.41
CA PHE A 112 -0.06 1.24 -0.67
C PHE A 112 0.74 2.22 0.17
N HIS A 113 1.60 1.70 1.02
CA HIS A 113 2.49 2.47 1.88
C HIS A 113 3.95 2.17 1.55
N THR A 114 4.72 3.22 1.31
CA THR A 114 6.15 3.11 0.95
C THR A 114 6.97 4.25 1.55
N HIS A 115 8.28 3.97 1.69
CA HIS A 115 9.29 4.95 2.06
C HIS A 115 10.14 5.33 0.83
N MET A 116 9.49 5.63 -0.29
CA MET A 116 10.16 6.02 -1.54
C MET A 116 11.13 7.19 -1.32
N PRO A 117 12.34 7.19 -1.92
CA PRO A 117 13.41 8.10 -1.53
C PRO A 117 13.05 9.59 -1.59
N TYR A 118 12.46 10.05 -2.70
CA TYR A 118 12.20 11.48 -2.90
C TYR A 118 10.99 11.97 -2.13
N ALA A 119 9.87 11.27 -2.22
CA ALA A 119 8.68 11.65 -1.48
C ALA A 119 8.92 11.56 0.04
N SER A 120 9.61 10.51 0.51
CA SER A 120 10.01 10.40 1.91
C SER A 120 10.98 11.50 2.34
N ALA A 121 11.89 11.95 1.48
CA ALA A 121 12.76 13.07 1.81
C ALA A 121 11.96 14.35 2.07
N LEU A 122 10.91 14.61 1.27
CA LEU A 122 10.04 15.75 1.50
C LEU A 122 9.31 15.67 2.84
N THR A 123 8.88 14.48 3.28
CA THR A 123 8.18 14.32 4.58
C THR A 123 9.06 14.71 5.78
N ARG A 124 10.39 14.86 5.62
CA ARG A 124 11.33 15.27 6.68
C ARG A 124 11.60 16.78 6.69
N LEU A 125 11.00 17.52 5.75
CA LEU A 125 11.14 18.97 5.69
C LEU A 125 10.09 19.66 6.59
N GLU A 126 10.36 20.88 7.01
CA GLU A 126 9.40 21.74 7.71
C GLU A 126 8.16 22.01 6.86
N ASP A 127 8.34 22.20 5.54
CA ASP A 127 7.26 22.24 4.55
C ASP A 127 7.38 21.05 3.57
N PRO A 128 6.62 19.97 3.79
CA PRO A 128 6.69 18.77 2.94
C PRO A 128 5.88 18.89 1.64
N ARG A 129 5.25 20.03 1.38
CA ARG A 129 4.22 20.16 0.35
C ARG A 129 4.81 20.10 -1.05
N ILE A 130 4.13 19.35 -1.90
CA ILE A 130 4.37 19.36 -3.34
C ILE A 130 4.01 20.75 -3.88
N LYS A 131 4.95 21.39 -4.55
CA LYS A 131 4.77 22.70 -5.20
C LYS A 131 4.18 22.50 -6.59
N GLU A 132 3.23 23.33 -6.97
CA GLU A 132 2.59 23.28 -8.30
C GLU A 132 3.48 23.89 -9.39
N ILE A 133 4.68 23.32 -9.58
CA ILE A 133 5.72 23.84 -10.49
C ILE A 133 5.69 23.18 -11.88
N GLY A 134 4.89 22.15 -12.06
CA GLY A 134 4.78 21.42 -13.33
C GLY A 134 3.42 20.74 -13.49
N GLN A 135 3.20 20.18 -14.67
CA GLN A 135 1.91 19.57 -15.05
C GLN A 135 1.53 18.39 -14.12
N THR A 136 2.50 17.57 -13.74
CA THR A 136 2.27 16.40 -12.86
C THR A 136 1.85 16.85 -11.47
N GLU A 137 2.56 17.82 -10.90
CA GLU A 137 2.32 18.37 -9.57
C GLU A 137 0.94 19.01 -9.47
N VAL A 138 0.57 19.85 -10.48
CA VAL A 138 -0.77 20.44 -10.56
C VAL A 138 -1.86 19.38 -10.67
N GLY A 139 -1.62 18.31 -11.46
CA GLY A 139 -2.58 17.21 -11.60
C GLY A 139 -2.80 16.38 -10.32
N LEU A 140 -1.83 16.39 -9.39
CA LEU A 140 -1.90 15.64 -8.14
C LEU A 140 -2.31 16.49 -6.93
N SER A 141 -2.18 17.81 -7.00
CA SER A 141 -2.27 18.71 -5.83
C SER A 141 -3.57 18.55 -5.02
N GLU A 142 -4.70 18.42 -5.72
CA GLU A 142 -5.99 18.22 -5.05
C GLU A 142 -6.19 16.82 -4.44
N ALA A 143 -5.38 15.84 -4.84
CA ALA A 143 -5.47 14.47 -4.34
C ALA A 143 -4.65 14.25 -3.06
N ILE A 144 -3.83 15.23 -2.63
CA ILE A 144 -2.88 15.08 -1.54
C ILE A 144 -3.46 15.60 -0.22
N ALA A 145 -3.33 14.78 0.83
CA ALA A 145 -3.46 15.16 2.23
C ALA A 145 -2.09 15.17 2.91
N TYR A 146 -1.93 15.99 3.92
CA TYR A 146 -0.69 16.10 4.69
C TYR A 146 -0.98 15.83 6.17
N ASP A 147 -0.29 14.86 6.73
CA ASP A 147 -0.25 14.59 8.15
C ASP A 147 1.01 15.25 8.73
N ASP A 148 0.85 16.36 9.39
CA ASP A 148 1.97 17.12 9.99
C ASP A 148 2.36 16.56 11.38
N ALA A 149 1.67 15.51 11.87
CA ALA A 149 1.93 14.92 13.19
C ALA A 149 2.65 13.57 13.06
N TYR A 150 3.86 13.49 13.59
CA TYR A 150 4.57 12.22 13.74
C TYR A 150 4.40 11.69 15.17
N THR A 151 3.73 10.55 15.31
CA THR A 151 3.41 9.93 16.61
C THR A 151 4.27 8.71 16.94
N GLY A 152 5.28 8.40 16.11
CA GLY A 152 6.12 7.22 16.21
C GLY A 152 5.66 6.06 15.34
N PRO A 153 6.23 4.85 15.51
CA PRO A 153 5.83 3.66 14.77
C PRO A 153 4.37 3.29 15.04
N ALA A 154 3.65 2.91 14.00
CA ALA A 154 2.23 2.51 14.08
C ALA A 154 2.10 1.11 14.69
N MET A 155 1.96 1.02 16.00
CA MET A 155 1.84 -0.24 16.74
C MET A 155 0.42 -0.54 17.19
N GLU A 156 -0.49 0.43 17.06
CA GLU A 156 -1.90 0.33 17.46
C GLU A 156 -2.84 0.81 16.34
N PRO A 157 -4.03 0.17 16.16
CA PRO A 157 -4.99 0.54 15.12
C PRO A 157 -5.50 1.99 15.20
N ALA A 158 -5.46 2.60 16.38
CA ALA A 158 -5.84 4.00 16.59
C ALA A 158 -5.06 4.97 15.69
N GLU A 159 -3.81 4.65 15.36
CA GLU A 159 -3.01 5.43 14.43
C GLU A 159 -3.59 5.34 13.01
N GLY A 160 -3.92 4.15 12.52
CA GLY A 160 -4.56 4.00 11.21
C GLY A 160 -5.93 4.68 11.13
N GLU A 161 -6.72 4.67 12.22
CA GLU A 161 -7.97 5.43 12.28
C GLU A 161 -7.74 6.95 12.19
N ARG A 162 -6.68 7.44 12.82
CA ARG A 162 -6.26 8.84 12.73
C ARG A 162 -5.86 9.19 11.30
N LEU A 163 -5.01 8.36 10.67
CA LEU A 163 -4.56 8.55 9.29
C LEU A 163 -5.74 8.49 8.31
N ALA A 164 -6.69 7.58 8.50
CA ALA A 164 -7.90 7.52 7.67
C ALA A 164 -8.73 8.82 7.74
N ARG A 165 -8.82 9.44 8.92
CA ARG A 165 -9.47 10.77 9.07
C ARG A 165 -8.70 11.87 8.35
N VAL A 166 -7.36 11.84 8.38
CA VAL A 166 -6.52 12.82 7.67
C VAL A 166 -6.64 12.65 6.16
N ILE A 167 -6.64 11.42 5.65
CA ILE A 167 -6.85 11.13 4.23
C ILE A 167 -8.22 11.69 3.78
N GLY A 168 -9.29 11.41 4.53
CA GLY A 168 -10.63 11.87 4.20
C GLY A 168 -11.06 11.46 2.79
N ASN A 169 -11.28 12.43 1.93
CA ASN A 169 -11.66 12.22 0.52
C ASN A 169 -10.47 12.29 -0.45
N LYS A 170 -9.25 12.41 0.07
CA LYS A 170 -8.02 12.41 -0.73
C LYS A 170 -7.54 10.99 -1.01
N SER A 171 -6.51 10.85 -1.80
CA SER A 171 -6.00 9.53 -2.20
C SER A 171 -4.49 9.37 -2.05
N ILE A 172 -3.80 10.42 -1.65
CA ILE A 172 -2.36 10.43 -1.37
C ILE A 172 -2.18 11.08 -0.01
N LEU A 173 -1.42 10.46 0.89
CA LEU A 173 -1.10 10.98 2.20
C LEU A 173 0.41 11.10 2.38
N PHE A 174 0.88 12.31 2.62
CA PHE A 174 2.23 12.57 3.14
C PHE A 174 2.20 12.46 4.66
N MET A 175 3.02 11.58 5.21
CA MET A 175 3.12 11.32 6.65
C MET A 175 4.43 11.91 7.17
N ALA A 176 4.35 12.95 8.00
CA ALA A 176 5.54 13.65 8.54
C ALA A 176 6.55 12.67 9.11
N ASN A 177 7.82 12.85 8.75
CA ASN A 177 8.97 12.02 9.19
C ASN A 177 8.83 10.52 8.95
N HIS A 178 7.93 10.10 8.06
CA HIS A 178 7.64 8.69 7.82
C HIS A 178 7.75 8.35 6.32
N GLY A 179 6.67 8.42 5.61
CA GLY A 179 6.58 8.01 4.20
C GLY A 179 5.28 8.44 3.55
N ILE A 180 4.89 7.73 2.51
CA ILE A 180 3.70 8.03 1.71
C ILE A 180 2.71 6.89 1.79
N THR A 181 1.42 7.21 1.87
CA THR A 181 0.35 6.24 1.63
C THR A 181 -0.49 6.69 0.45
N THR A 182 -0.74 5.79 -0.50
CA THR A 182 -1.68 6.01 -1.61
C THR A 182 -2.84 5.02 -1.52
N THR A 183 -4.01 5.46 -1.96
CA THR A 183 -5.21 4.62 -2.01
C THR A 183 -5.80 4.62 -3.41
N GLY A 184 -6.53 3.56 -3.76
CA GLY A 184 -7.22 3.47 -5.03
C GLY A 184 -8.37 2.48 -4.99
N SER A 185 -9.29 2.59 -5.95
CA SER A 185 -10.35 1.60 -6.16
C SER A 185 -9.82 0.32 -6.80
N THR A 186 -8.63 0.40 -7.42
CA THR A 186 -7.89 -0.71 -8.03
C THR A 186 -6.43 -0.63 -7.67
N VAL A 187 -5.71 -1.76 -7.85
CA VAL A 187 -4.25 -1.82 -7.74
C VAL A 187 -3.58 -0.82 -8.70
N ALA A 188 -4.05 -0.78 -9.94
CA ALA A 188 -3.49 0.11 -10.97
C ALA A 188 -3.62 1.58 -10.56
N GLU A 189 -4.77 1.99 -10.05
CA GLU A 189 -5.02 3.37 -9.61
C GLU A 189 -4.13 3.77 -8.42
N ALA A 190 -4.00 2.90 -7.42
CA ALA A 190 -3.12 3.15 -6.28
C ALA A 190 -1.65 3.23 -6.71
N TYR A 191 -1.24 2.37 -7.65
CA TYR A 191 0.14 2.33 -8.17
C TYR A 191 0.46 3.55 -9.03
N ASP A 192 -0.46 3.98 -9.87
CA ASP A 192 -0.31 5.19 -10.69
C ASP A 192 -0.03 6.41 -9.80
N ARG A 193 -0.82 6.59 -8.74
CA ARG A 193 -0.60 7.63 -7.73
C ARG A 193 0.75 7.51 -7.04
N LEU A 194 1.14 6.29 -6.67
CA LEU A 194 2.43 6.02 -6.04
C LEU A 194 3.59 6.42 -6.96
N TYR A 195 3.52 6.02 -8.22
CA TYR A 195 4.56 6.31 -9.21
C TYR A 195 4.69 7.81 -9.47
N TYR A 196 3.59 8.49 -9.74
CA TYR A 196 3.63 9.90 -10.11
C TYR A 196 3.94 10.83 -8.94
N ILE A 197 3.54 10.48 -7.70
CA ILE A 197 3.91 11.29 -6.55
C ILE A 197 5.42 11.22 -6.25
N GLU A 198 6.04 10.07 -6.44
CA GLU A 198 7.50 9.95 -6.32
C GLU A 198 8.22 10.73 -7.42
N ARG A 199 7.70 10.70 -8.67
CA ARG A 199 8.26 11.49 -9.78
C ARG A 199 8.12 12.99 -9.54
N ALA A 200 6.98 13.47 -9.03
CA ALA A 200 6.77 14.87 -8.66
C ALA A 200 7.76 15.30 -7.56
N ALA A 201 7.90 14.50 -6.51
CA ALA A 201 8.85 14.74 -5.44
C ALA A 201 10.30 14.80 -5.95
N GLN A 202 10.70 13.87 -6.83
CA GLN A 202 12.02 13.83 -7.45
C GLN A 202 12.31 15.13 -8.24
N VAL A 203 11.38 15.54 -9.09
CA VAL A 203 11.52 16.76 -9.89
C VAL A 203 11.61 18.00 -9.01
N GLN A 204 10.74 18.09 -7.99
CA GLN A 204 10.80 19.19 -7.03
C GLN A 204 12.14 19.28 -6.33
N ILE A 205 12.68 18.16 -5.81
CA ILE A 205 13.98 18.13 -5.15
C ILE A 205 15.09 18.59 -6.09
N TYR A 206 15.09 18.09 -7.34
CA TYR A 206 16.10 18.53 -8.31
C TYR A 206 15.98 20.02 -8.66
N ALA A 207 14.76 20.54 -8.80
CA ALA A 207 14.55 21.97 -9.04
C ALA A 207 14.99 22.84 -7.82
N MET A 208 14.93 22.32 -6.60
CA MET A 208 15.39 23.02 -5.40
C MET A 208 16.91 23.05 -5.27
N TRP A 209 17.66 22.23 -6.02
CA TRP A 209 19.13 22.22 -6.00
C TRP A 209 19.77 23.28 -6.90
N THR A 210 18.98 23.97 -7.72
CA THR A 210 19.44 25.06 -8.60
C THR A 210 19.09 26.42 -8.02
#